data_de56277ccf139505e09838501045bd3c
#
_entry.id   de56277ccf139505e09838501045bd3c
#
_cell.length_a   1.000
_cell.length_b   1.000
_cell.length_c   1.000
_cell.angle_alpha   90.00
_cell.angle_beta   90.00
_cell.angle_gamma   90.00
#
_symmetry.space_group_name_H-M   'P 1'
#
loop_
_entity.id
_entity.type
_entity.pdbx_description
1 polymer ?
#
loop_
_entity_poly.entity_id
_entity_poly.type
_entity_poly.pdbx_seq_one_letter_code
_entity_poly.pdbx_strand_id
1 'polypeptide(L)'
;GSRFIQAQTVNGTKIMDISNHVIGRLEDWIQRLQMQERYGIHKRENYLDSEEGKRAQVLDDARATYILTKWVESNLIKKFGIGLTPTKFGAALKIFQSRYFKGKWSRSASEQWKNDFERQSYYGGRCEVFRRGLYRVKSYDVNSMYVAIMMDELIPNPSITKYLKNQEEILGMINTEFLTVDCRVRVPKTRIGLLPYRCPDTGKLIFPWGEWRGVYNSVELREAIKWGAEIVKVYRALWYPESDRYFREYAQMTIEGRKQAKARGDLAEEQLYKYYGNGLYGKFGQRNTIGGQYVRLSQFTGDLKGLRIVPGAGDYWVELPVTGY
;
A
#
# COMPACT_ATOMS: atom_id res chain seq x y z
N GLY A 1 -11.29 -10.59 -6.47
CA GLY A 1 -10.87 -11.84 -5.82
C GLY A 1 -9.68 -11.60 -4.91
N SER A 2 -9.69 -12.18 -3.71
CA SER A 2 -8.55 -12.16 -2.79
C SER A 2 -7.40 -12.96 -3.42
N ARG A 3 -6.23 -12.34 -3.59
CA ARG A 3 -5.05 -13.05 -4.06
C ARG A 3 -4.46 -13.85 -2.90
N PHE A 4 -4.07 -15.09 -3.19
CA PHE A 4 -3.27 -15.89 -2.27
C PHE A 4 -1.91 -15.19 -2.04
N ILE A 5 -1.55 -14.97 -0.79
CA ILE A 5 -0.29 -14.30 -0.44
C ILE A 5 0.74 -15.30 0.03
N GLN A 6 0.39 -16.08 1.04
CA GLN A 6 1.27 -17.07 1.65
C GLN A 6 0.43 -18.14 2.38
N ALA A 7 0.87 -19.38 2.29
CA ALA A 7 0.44 -20.44 3.19
C ALA A 7 1.67 -21.06 3.89
N GLN A 8 1.41 -21.70 5.02
CA GLN A 8 2.43 -22.48 5.72
C GLN A 8 1.85 -23.87 6.01
N THR A 9 2.62 -24.88 5.67
CA THR A 9 2.25 -26.27 5.96
C THR A 9 2.51 -26.60 7.45
N VAL A 10 1.98 -27.71 7.91
CA VAL A 10 2.13 -28.18 9.31
C VAL A 10 3.62 -28.36 9.68
N ASN A 11 4.44 -28.79 8.72
CA ASN A 11 5.89 -28.95 8.90
C ASN A 11 6.70 -27.65 8.72
N GLY A 12 6.04 -26.49 8.63
CA GLY A 12 6.67 -25.19 8.55
C GLY A 12 7.08 -24.73 7.15
N THR A 13 6.86 -25.53 6.09
CA THR A 13 7.14 -25.13 4.71
C THR A 13 6.23 -23.97 4.30
N LYS A 14 6.84 -22.90 3.77
CA LYS A 14 6.12 -21.72 3.28
C LYS A 14 5.88 -21.84 1.77
N ILE A 15 4.64 -21.65 1.38
CA ILE A 15 4.21 -21.59 -0.02
C ILE A 15 3.86 -20.13 -0.32
N MET A 16 4.47 -19.54 -1.35
CA MET A 16 4.26 -18.14 -1.76
C MET A 16 4.00 -18.08 -3.26
N ASP A 17 3.11 -17.17 -3.68
CA ASP A 17 2.85 -16.93 -5.09
C ASP A 17 3.75 -15.78 -5.59
N ILE A 18 4.59 -16.05 -6.59
CA ILE A 18 5.49 -15.05 -7.19
C ILE A 18 4.75 -13.88 -7.83
N SER A 19 3.48 -14.04 -8.21
CA SER A 19 2.65 -12.94 -8.72
C SER A 19 2.48 -11.80 -7.72
N ASN A 20 2.77 -12.03 -6.44
CA ASN A 20 2.82 -10.99 -5.41
C ASN A 20 4.05 -10.09 -5.51
N HIS A 21 5.10 -10.52 -6.22
CA HIS A 21 6.31 -9.73 -6.50
C HIS A 21 6.26 -9.03 -7.85
N VAL A 22 5.57 -9.60 -8.80
CA VAL A 22 5.49 -9.10 -10.17
C VAL A 22 4.02 -8.88 -10.55
N ILE A 23 3.77 -7.84 -11.34
CA ILE A 23 2.43 -7.54 -11.88
C ILE A 23 2.47 -7.79 -13.38
N GLY A 24 1.37 -8.30 -13.92
CA GLY A 24 1.21 -8.62 -15.33
C GLY A 24 1.14 -10.11 -15.57
N ARG A 25 1.11 -10.48 -16.80
CA ARG A 25 1.09 -11.88 -17.24
C ARG A 25 2.49 -12.46 -17.18
N LEU A 26 2.59 -13.78 -17.02
CA LEU A 26 3.89 -14.48 -17.08
C LEU A 26 4.58 -14.22 -18.42
N GLU A 27 3.83 -14.16 -19.51
CA GLU A 27 4.30 -13.82 -20.86
C GLU A 27 5.05 -12.49 -20.95
N ASP A 28 4.55 -11.45 -20.24
CA ASP A 28 5.22 -10.15 -20.18
C ASP A 28 6.61 -10.27 -19.52
N TRP A 29 6.75 -11.16 -18.56
CA TRP A 29 8.02 -11.40 -17.85
C TRP A 29 8.94 -12.32 -18.61
N ILE A 30 8.41 -13.30 -19.38
CA ILE A 30 9.18 -14.09 -20.34
C ILE A 30 9.89 -13.16 -21.32
N GLN A 31 9.17 -12.17 -21.85
CA GLN A 31 9.75 -11.17 -22.76
C GLN A 31 10.75 -10.25 -22.07
N ARG A 32 10.41 -9.68 -20.90
CA ARG A 32 11.28 -8.74 -20.16
C ARG A 32 12.61 -9.36 -19.75
N LEU A 33 12.60 -10.66 -19.41
CA LEU A 33 13.79 -11.41 -19.01
C LEU A 33 14.44 -12.15 -20.18
N GLN A 34 13.93 -11.97 -21.42
CA GLN A 34 14.43 -12.63 -22.63
C GLN A 34 14.54 -14.14 -22.45
N MET A 35 13.50 -14.75 -21.84
CA MET A 35 13.55 -16.17 -21.47
C MET A 35 13.54 -17.08 -22.69
N GLN A 36 12.99 -16.63 -23.81
CA GLN A 36 13.00 -17.37 -25.06
C GLN A 36 14.42 -17.56 -25.58
N GLU A 37 15.19 -16.48 -25.66
CA GLU A 37 16.57 -16.49 -26.16
C GLU A 37 17.54 -17.17 -25.19
N ARG A 38 17.33 -16.96 -23.89
CA ARG A 38 18.25 -17.44 -22.83
C ARG A 38 18.00 -18.88 -22.40
N TYR A 39 16.73 -19.33 -22.44
CA TYR A 39 16.31 -20.59 -21.81
C TYR A 39 15.39 -21.44 -22.70
N GLY A 40 15.09 -21.01 -23.94
CA GLY A 40 14.21 -21.72 -24.89
C GLY A 40 12.76 -21.80 -24.41
N ILE A 41 12.29 -20.85 -23.61
CA ILE A 41 10.91 -20.81 -23.11
C ILE A 41 10.05 -20.00 -24.06
N HIS A 42 9.03 -20.60 -24.61
CA HIS A 42 8.16 -19.99 -25.61
C HIS A 42 6.96 -19.26 -24.99
N LYS A 43 6.36 -18.35 -25.76
CA LYS A 43 5.07 -17.75 -25.42
C LYS A 43 3.93 -18.71 -25.71
N ARG A 44 2.81 -18.53 -25.04
CA ARG A 44 1.62 -19.39 -25.14
C ARG A 44 1.13 -19.58 -26.56
N GLU A 45 1.18 -18.56 -27.40
CA GLU A 45 0.76 -18.56 -28.82
C GLU A 45 1.60 -19.49 -29.72
N ASN A 46 2.77 -19.91 -29.25
CA ASN A 46 3.69 -20.76 -30.04
C ASN A 46 3.47 -22.27 -29.80
N TYR A 47 2.50 -22.64 -28.95
CA TYR A 47 2.23 -24.06 -28.69
C TYR A 47 1.08 -24.56 -29.55
N LEU A 48 1.20 -25.81 -30.04
CA LEU A 48 0.14 -26.49 -30.75
C LEU A 48 -1.04 -26.80 -29.82
N ASP A 49 -2.27 -26.72 -30.34
CA ASP A 49 -3.47 -27.14 -29.61
C ASP A 49 -3.63 -28.65 -29.61
N SER A 50 -2.67 -29.33 -29.04
CA SER A 50 -2.59 -30.78 -28.86
C SER A 50 -2.26 -31.10 -27.39
N GLU A 51 -2.48 -32.31 -26.94
CA GLU A 51 -2.08 -32.75 -25.60
C GLU A 51 -0.58 -32.59 -25.35
N GLU A 52 0.25 -32.85 -26.35
CA GLU A 52 1.69 -32.67 -26.31
C GLU A 52 2.06 -31.17 -26.20
N GLY A 53 1.42 -30.31 -26.99
CA GLY A 53 1.58 -28.85 -26.91
C GLY A 53 1.16 -28.29 -25.57
N LYS A 54 0.04 -28.73 -25.01
CA LYS A 54 -0.43 -28.34 -23.66
C LYS A 54 0.55 -28.77 -22.57
N ARG A 55 1.10 -30.00 -22.68
CA ARG A 55 2.14 -30.47 -21.74
C ARG A 55 3.41 -29.63 -21.82
N ALA A 56 3.88 -29.34 -23.02
CA ALA A 56 5.06 -28.50 -23.23
C ALA A 56 4.84 -27.09 -22.64
N GLN A 57 3.67 -26.50 -22.87
CA GLN A 57 3.29 -25.20 -22.29
C GLN A 57 3.33 -25.21 -20.76
N VAL A 58 2.73 -26.21 -20.11
CA VAL A 58 2.71 -26.32 -18.63
C VAL A 58 4.13 -26.43 -18.06
N LEU A 59 5.00 -27.18 -18.70
CA LEU A 59 6.39 -27.31 -18.32
C LEU A 59 7.15 -25.98 -18.45
N ASP A 60 6.95 -25.27 -19.55
CA ASP A 60 7.60 -23.97 -19.76
C ASP A 60 7.05 -22.89 -18.84
N ASP A 61 5.75 -22.88 -18.54
CA ASP A 61 5.17 -21.98 -17.53
C ASP A 61 5.77 -22.25 -16.13
N ALA A 62 5.99 -23.50 -15.76
CA ALA A 62 6.64 -23.87 -14.51
C ALA A 62 8.11 -23.44 -14.48
N ARG A 63 8.86 -23.67 -15.57
CA ARG A 63 10.27 -23.24 -15.73
C ARG A 63 10.38 -21.72 -15.69
N ALA A 64 9.51 -21.00 -16.40
CA ALA A 64 9.47 -19.54 -16.40
C ALA A 64 9.21 -18.99 -15.00
N THR A 65 8.26 -19.58 -14.26
CA THR A 65 7.95 -19.20 -12.87
C THR A 65 9.15 -19.42 -11.96
N TYR A 66 9.86 -20.52 -12.09
CA TYR A 66 11.10 -20.80 -11.33
C TYR A 66 12.19 -19.77 -11.64
N ILE A 67 12.46 -19.51 -12.93
CA ILE A 67 13.46 -18.53 -13.36
C ILE A 67 13.12 -17.14 -12.83
N LEU A 68 11.86 -16.72 -12.94
CA LEU A 68 11.38 -15.44 -12.43
C LEU A 68 11.57 -15.33 -10.91
N THR A 69 11.25 -16.40 -10.18
CA THR A 69 11.42 -16.44 -8.73
C THR A 69 12.90 -16.30 -8.35
N LYS A 70 13.77 -17.05 -9.01
CA LYS A 70 15.22 -16.96 -8.78
C LYS A 70 15.81 -15.61 -9.16
N TRP A 71 15.29 -14.98 -10.20
CA TRP A 71 15.69 -13.65 -10.60
C TRP A 71 15.28 -12.60 -9.55
N VAL A 72 14.03 -12.63 -9.04
CA VAL A 72 13.58 -11.73 -7.97
C VAL A 72 14.40 -11.94 -6.71
N GLU A 73 14.58 -13.18 -6.26
CA GLU A 73 15.38 -13.54 -5.09
C GLU A 73 16.82 -13.05 -5.19
N SER A 74 17.48 -13.32 -6.33
CA SER A 74 18.85 -12.90 -6.58
C SER A 74 19.01 -11.38 -6.57
N ASN A 75 18.07 -10.64 -7.14
CA ASN A 75 18.09 -9.16 -7.07
C ASN A 75 17.94 -8.66 -5.63
N LEU A 76 17.03 -9.23 -4.83
CA LEU A 76 16.86 -8.85 -3.43
C LEU A 76 18.11 -9.14 -2.61
N ILE A 77 18.71 -10.32 -2.77
CA ILE A 77 19.93 -10.71 -2.03
C ILE A 77 21.13 -9.87 -2.46
N LYS A 78 21.42 -9.80 -3.77
CA LYS A 78 22.62 -9.14 -4.29
C LYS A 78 22.61 -7.63 -4.05
N LYS A 79 21.45 -6.97 -4.25
CA LYS A 79 21.36 -5.51 -4.15
C LYS A 79 21.10 -5.03 -2.74
N PHE A 80 20.29 -5.76 -1.98
CA PHE A 80 19.78 -5.28 -0.70
C PHE A 80 20.12 -6.19 0.48
N GLY A 81 20.70 -7.38 0.25
CA GLY A 81 21.05 -8.34 1.30
C GLY A 81 19.83 -8.91 2.03
N ILE A 82 18.66 -8.92 1.40
CA ILE A 82 17.42 -9.44 1.96
C ILE A 82 16.94 -10.66 1.18
N GLY A 83 16.38 -11.64 1.89
CA GLY A 83 15.72 -12.78 1.25
C GLY A 83 14.35 -12.44 0.67
N LEU A 84 13.77 -13.40 -0.04
CA LEU A 84 12.43 -13.28 -0.62
C LEU A 84 11.41 -13.00 0.50
N THR A 85 10.51 -12.07 0.21
CA THR A 85 9.41 -11.69 1.10
C THR A 85 8.07 -12.14 0.49
N PRO A 86 6.95 -12.21 1.25
CA PRO A 86 5.66 -12.61 0.68
C PRO A 86 5.14 -11.70 -0.44
N THR A 87 5.55 -10.43 -0.45
CA THR A 87 5.08 -9.45 -1.45
C THR A 87 6.16 -8.42 -1.77
N LYS A 88 6.12 -7.82 -2.97
CA LYS A 88 7.00 -6.71 -3.37
C LYS A 88 6.93 -5.51 -2.41
N PHE A 89 5.76 -5.25 -1.83
CA PHE A 89 5.60 -4.16 -0.86
C PHE A 89 6.21 -4.51 0.50
N GLY A 90 6.19 -5.80 0.87
CA GLY A 90 6.97 -6.32 2.00
C GLY A 90 8.47 -6.20 1.76
N ALA A 91 8.94 -6.45 0.53
CA ALA A 91 10.33 -6.22 0.15
C ALA A 91 10.70 -4.74 0.27
N ALA A 92 9.88 -3.84 -0.25
CA ALA A 92 10.09 -2.39 -0.14
C ALA A 92 10.27 -1.94 1.32
N LEU A 93 9.37 -2.39 2.21
CA LEU A 93 9.48 -2.08 3.63
C LEU A 93 10.75 -2.66 4.26
N LYS A 94 11.09 -3.92 3.95
CA LYS A 94 12.27 -4.57 4.50
C LYS A 94 13.57 -3.94 4.00
N ILE A 95 13.64 -3.51 2.74
CA ILE A 95 14.76 -2.74 2.18
C ILE A 95 14.89 -1.42 2.94
N PHE A 96 13.79 -0.67 3.10
CA PHE A 96 13.78 0.59 3.84
C PHE A 96 14.30 0.39 5.26
N GLN A 97 13.72 -0.53 6.02
CA GLN A 97 14.07 -0.78 7.42
C GLN A 97 15.52 -1.27 7.62
N SER A 98 16.05 -2.09 6.70
CA SER A 98 17.38 -2.68 6.87
C SER A 98 18.50 -1.81 6.37
N ARG A 99 18.26 -0.87 5.45
CA ARG A 99 19.31 -0.12 4.77
C ARG A 99 19.23 1.39 4.96
N TYR A 100 18.04 1.95 5.07
CA TYR A 100 17.81 3.39 5.00
C TYR A 100 17.24 3.98 6.26
N PHE A 101 16.58 3.18 7.09
CA PHE A 101 15.99 3.65 8.33
C PHE A 101 16.79 3.18 9.54
N LYS A 102 17.54 4.11 10.13
CA LYS A 102 18.39 3.84 11.32
C LYS A 102 17.61 3.95 12.64
N GLY A 103 16.39 4.47 12.60
CA GLY A 103 15.54 4.64 13.77
C GLY A 103 14.66 3.44 14.09
N LYS A 104 13.87 3.57 15.14
CA LYS A 104 12.83 2.62 15.51
C LYS A 104 11.54 3.37 15.77
N TRP A 105 10.54 3.14 14.92
CA TRP A 105 9.18 3.62 15.19
C TRP A 105 8.41 2.53 15.91
N SER A 106 8.14 2.77 17.19
CA SER A 106 7.37 1.82 18.00
C SER A 106 6.50 2.57 18.99
N ARG A 107 5.37 2.00 19.30
CA ARG A 107 4.47 2.44 20.36
C ARG A 107 4.19 1.27 21.29
N SER A 108 3.99 1.60 22.56
CA SER A 108 3.54 0.62 23.56
C SER A 108 2.08 0.20 23.30
N ALA A 109 1.67 -0.92 23.89
CA ALA A 109 0.29 -1.38 23.79
C ALA A 109 -0.70 -0.34 24.36
N SER A 110 -0.32 0.38 25.41
CA SER A 110 -1.13 1.46 25.99
C SER A 110 -1.32 2.68 25.07
N GLU A 111 -0.53 2.79 24.01
CA GLU A 111 -0.60 3.86 23.02
C GLU A 111 -1.30 3.45 21.72
N GLN A 112 -1.88 2.24 21.66
CA GLN A 112 -2.59 1.77 20.46
C GLN A 112 -3.70 2.73 20.02
N TRP A 113 -4.37 3.39 20.96
CA TRP A 113 -5.39 4.41 20.66
C TRP A 113 -4.87 5.57 19.79
N LYS A 114 -3.58 5.90 19.85
CA LYS A 114 -2.95 6.91 18.98
C LYS A 114 -2.95 6.43 17.52
N ASN A 115 -2.65 5.15 17.29
CA ASN A 115 -2.72 4.57 15.96
C ASN A 115 -4.14 4.59 15.40
N ASP A 116 -5.14 4.28 16.24
CA ASP A 116 -6.55 4.28 15.85
C ASP A 116 -7.04 5.71 15.57
N PHE A 117 -6.54 6.68 16.33
CA PHE A 117 -6.84 8.09 16.12
C PHE A 117 -6.23 8.62 14.81
N GLU A 118 -4.95 8.34 14.55
CA GLU A 118 -4.27 8.71 13.32
C GLU A 118 -4.91 8.06 12.08
N ARG A 119 -5.37 6.81 12.20
CA ARG A 119 -6.06 6.13 11.10
C ARG A 119 -7.37 6.78 10.69
N GLN A 120 -8.00 7.55 11.55
CA GLN A 120 -9.19 8.32 11.21
C GLN A 120 -8.87 9.48 10.25
N SER A 121 -7.63 9.98 10.26
CA SER A 121 -7.14 10.99 9.29
C SER A 121 -6.59 10.36 8.01
N TYR A 122 -6.55 9.03 7.90
CA TYR A 122 -6.06 8.34 6.71
C TYR A 122 -7.19 8.13 5.71
N TYR A 123 -7.25 9.01 4.74
CA TYR A 123 -8.15 8.94 3.60
C TYR A 123 -7.35 8.43 2.38
N GLY A 124 -7.97 7.61 1.55
CA GLY A 124 -7.35 7.16 0.30
C GLY A 124 -7.22 8.30 -0.72
N GLY A 125 -6.55 8.03 -1.84
CA GLY A 125 -6.44 8.96 -2.95
C GLY A 125 -7.82 9.41 -3.44
N ARG A 126 -7.96 10.68 -3.80
CA ARG A 126 -9.18 11.25 -4.35
C ARG A 126 -9.47 10.63 -5.72
N CYS A 127 -10.68 10.10 -5.88
CA CYS A 127 -11.20 9.62 -7.17
C CYS A 127 -12.62 10.16 -7.33
N GLU A 128 -12.81 11.10 -8.26
CA GLU A 128 -14.07 11.81 -8.41
C GLU A 128 -14.34 12.15 -9.86
N VAL A 129 -15.61 12.06 -10.28
CA VAL A 129 -16.08 12.44 -11.60
C VAL A 129 -16.78 13.79 -11.51
N PHE A 130 -16.15 14.86 -12.02
CA PHE A 130 -16.69 16.22 -11.99
C PHE A 130 -17.72 16.49 -13.10
N ARG A 131 -17.67 15.75 -14.22
CA ARG A 131 -18.61 15.85 -15.34
C ARG A 131 -18.93 14.48 -15.90
N ARG A 132 -20.19 14.23 -16.19
CA ARG A 132 -20.64 13.01 -16.88
C ARG A 132 -20.89 13.34 -18.35
N GLY A 133 -20.57 12.42 -19.24
CA GLY A 133 -20.77 12.55 -20.68
C GLY A 133 -19.55 12.11 -21.48
N LEU A 134 -19.63 12.28 -22.80
CA LEU A 134 -18.54 12.01 -23.72
C LEU A 134 -17.79 13.32 -24.00
N TYR A 135 -16.50 13.35 -23.72
CA TYR A 135 -15.65 14.52 -23.89
C TYR A 135 -14.33 14.14 -24.55
N ARG A 136 -13.76 15.07 -25.31
CA ARG A 136 -12.32 15.02 -25.66
C ARG A 136 -11.53 15.48 -24.43
N VAL A 137 -10.64 14.65 -23.95
CA VAL A 137 -9.84 14.91 -22.73
C VAL A 137 -8.36 14.82 -23.02
N LYS A 138 -7.57 15.58 -22.24
CA LYS A 138 -6.13 15.38 -22.11
C LYS A 138 -5.88 14.70 -20.78
N SER A 139 -5.05 13.65 -20.78
CA SER A 139 -4.63 12.96 -19.56
C SER A 139 -3.29 13.54 -19.11
N TYR A 140 -3.19 13.84 -17.82
CA TYR A 140 -1.95 14.30 -17.19
C TYR A 140 -1.64 13.38 -16.02
N ASP A 141 -0.37 13.05 -15.86
CA ASP A 141 0.14 12.26 -14.74
C ASP A 141 1.38 12.94 -14.14
N VAL A 142 1.47 12.89 -12.81
CA VAL A 142 2.67 13.40 -12.09
C VAL A 142 3.64 12.26 -11.91
N ASN A 143 4.75 12.31 -12.61
CA ASN A 143 5.76 11.27 -12.59
C ASN A 143 6.28 11.00 -11.18
N SER A 144 6.09 9.77 -10.69
CA SER A 144 6.62 9.29 -9.40
C SER A 144 6.25 10.21 -8.21
N MET A 145 5.07 10.80 -8.20
CA MET A 145 4.62 11.79 -7.21
C MET A 145 4.91 11.36 -5.76
N TYR A 146 4.55 10.15 -5.37
CA TYR A 146 4.80 9.66 -4.00
C TYR A 146 6.28 9.55 -3.66
N VAL A 147 7.11 9.17 -4.64
CA VAL A 147 8.57 9.06 -4.45
C VAL A 147 9.18 10.46 -4.30
N ALA A 148 8.71 11.44 -5.06
CA ALA A 148 9.13 12.84 -4.95
C ALA A 148 8.78 13.41 -3.56
N ILE A 149 7.56 13.18 -3.08
CA ILE A 149 7.15 13.59 -1.72
C ILE A 149 8.03 12.92 -0.66
N MET A 150 8.29 11.62 -0.77
CA MET A 150 9.18 10.91 0.16
C MET A 150 10.61 11.45 0.13
N MET A 151 11.06 11.98 -0.99
CA MET A 151 12.41 12.54 -1.12
C MET A 151 12.54 13.93 -0.50
N ASP A 152 11.54 14.78 -0.71
CA ASP A 152 11.67 16.21 -0.45
C ASP A 152 10.99 16.69 0.84
N GLU A 153 9.92 16.00 1.26
CA GLU A 153 9.10 16.47 2.37
C GLU A 153 9.58 16.00 3.75
N LEU A 154 9.32 16.82 4.77
CA LEU A 154 9.46 16.44 6.15
C LEU A 154 8.32 15.52 6.56
N ILE A 155 8.66 14.43 7.24
CA ILE A 155 7.70 13.46 7.75
C ILE A 155 7.78 13.45 9.28
N PRO A 156 6.64 13.57 9.99
CA PRO A 156 6.64 13.58 11.44
C PRO A 156 7.07 12.21 12.02
N ASN A 157 7.76 12.25 13.16
CA ASN A 157 8.14 11.05 13.91
C ASN A 157 6.93 10.49 14.68
N PRO A 158 6.35 9.35 14.30
CA PRO A 158 5.15 8.84 14.94
C PRO A 158 5.39 8.30 16.36
N SER A 159 6.63 8.05 16.75
CA SER A 159 6.98 7.56 18.10
C SER A 159 7.02 8.66 19.14
N ILE A 160 7.17 9.92 18.72
CA ILE A 160 7.27 11.08 19.62
C ILE A 160 6.07 11.96 19.40
N THR A 161 5.08 11.84 20.29
CA THR A 161 3.82 12.56 20.16
C THR A 161 3.36 13.12 21.50
N LYS A 162 2.73 14.29 21.47
CA LYS A 162 2.06 14.90 22.64
C LYS A 162 0.56 15.00 22.38
N TYR A 163 -0.22 14.65 23.39
CA TYR A 163 -1.67 14.75 23.34
C TYR A 163 -2.11 16.13 23.85
N LEU A 164 -2.89 16.84 23.04
CA LEU A 164 -3.36 18.20 23.33
C LEU A 164 -4.89 18.23 23.38
N LYS A 165 -5.42 19.07 24.31
CA LYS A 165 -6.87 19.32 24.47
C LYS A 165 -7.21 20.80 24.42
N ASN A 166 -6.24 21.71 24.65
CA ASN A 166 -6.50 23.15 24.62
C ASN A 166 -6.72 23.59 23.17
N GLN A 167 -7.90 24.16 22.90
CA GLN A 167 -8.28 24.56 21.54
C GLN A 167 -7.41 25.73 21.04
N GLU A 168 -7.12 26.73 21.88
CA GLU A 168 -6.34 27.91 21.48
C GLU A 168 -4.89 27.52 21.13
N GLU A 169 -4.29 26.65 21.97
CA GLU A 169 -2.97 26.09 21.71
C GLU A 169 -2.93 25.36 20.37
N ILE A 170 -3.89 24.45 20.12
CA ILE A 170 -3.93 23.67 18.89
C ILE A 170 -4.12 24.57 17.66
N LEU A 171 -5.02 25.57 17.74
CA LEU A 171 -5.25 26.51 16.64
C LEU A 171 -3.99 27.34 16.32
N GLY A 172 -3.24 27.76 17.35
CA GLY A 172 -1.98 28.47 17.19
C GLY A 172 -0.90 27.64 16.47
N MET A 173 -0.95 26.31 16.61
CA MET A 173 0.05 25.40 16.05
C MET A 173 -0.30 24.88 14.64
N ILE A 174 -1.54 24.99 14.19
CA ILE A 174 -1.98 24.37 12.91
C ILE A 174 -1.14 24.84 11.72
N ASN A 175 -0.71 26.08 11.70
CA ASN A 175 0.01 26.65 10.57
C ASN A 175 1.49 26.24 10.51
N THR A 176 2.09 25.86 11.61
CA THR A 176 3.54 25.62 11.73
C THR A 176 3.89 24.18 12.03
N GLU A 177 3.05 23.48 12.82
CA GLU A 177 3.38 22.17 13.38
C GLU A 177 2.68 21.02 12.65
N PHE A 178 3.24 19.81 12.80
CA PHE A 178 2.57 18.59 12.39
C PHE A 178 1.59 18.13 13.47
N LEU A 179 0.32 18.09 13.11
CA LEU A 179 -0.78 17.68 14.00
C LEU A 179 -1.70 16.70 13.30
N THR A 180 -2.26 15.77 14.08
CA THR A 180 -3.52 15.08 13.73
C THR A 180 -4.61 15.66 14.61
N VAL A 181 -5.64 16.25 14.04
CA VAL A 181 -6.64 17.09 14.73
C VAL A 181 -8.03 16.53 14.57
N ASP A 182 -8.74 16.29 15.68
CA ASP A 182 -10.17 15.99 15.73
C ASP A 182 -10.92 17.32 15.88
N CYS A 183 -11.57 17.74 14.82
CA CYS A 183 -12.22 19.04 14.77
C CYS A 183 -13.55 19.03 14.03
N ARG A 184 -14.36 20.06 14.29
CA ARG A 184 -15.53 20.41 13.48
C ARG A 184 -15.09 21.48 12.48
N VAL A 185 -15.32 21.21 11.21
CA VAL A 185 -14.97 22.10 10.10
C VAL A 185 -16.21 22.61 9.42
N ARG A 186 -16.16 23.83 8.90
CA ARG A 186 -17.13 24.40 7.97
C ARG A 186 -16.44 24.64 6.64
N VAL A 187 -16.92 23.98 5.59
CA VAL A 187 -16.31 24.03 4.25
C VAL A 187 -17.28 24.77 3.33
N PRO A 188 -16.84 25.85 2.67
CA PRO A 188 -17.68 26.59 1.74
C PRO A 188 -17.99 25.79 0.47
N LYS A 189 -19.04 26.17 -0.22
CA LYS A 189 -19.36 25.59 -1.53
C LYS A 189 -18.32 26.04 -2.54
N THR A 190 -17.47 25.11 -2.96
CA THR A 190 -16.41 25.32 -3.96
C THR A 190 -16.63 24.36 -5.14
N ARG A 191 -16.00 24.66 -6.29
CA ARG A 191 -16.05 23.77 -7.46
C ARG A 191 -15.46 22.40 -7.18
N ILE A 192 -14.42 22.36 -6.34
CA ILE A 192 -13.71 21.17 -5.92
C ILE A 192 -13.79 21.12 -4.39
N GLY A 193 -14.42 20.10 -3.81
CA GLY A 193 -14.51 19.96 -2.36
C GLY A 193 -13.13 19.93 -1.70
N LEU A 194 -13.00 20.54 -0.53
CA LEU A 194 -11.69 20.81 0.09
C LEU A 194 -11.23 19.68 1.00
N LEU A 195 -12.11 19.14 1.82
CA LEU A 195 -11.77 18.12 2.82
C LEU A 195 -12.54 16.81 2.58
N PRO A 196 -11.89 15.67 2.80
CA PRO A 196 -12.54 14.38 2.69
C PRO A 196 -13.53 14.14 3.84
N TYR A 197 -14.62 13.46 3.54
CA TYR A 197 -15.59 12.96 4.50
C TYR A 197 -15.96 11.53 4.16
N ARG A 198 -15.87 10.63 5.14
CA ARG A 198 -16.33 9.26 4.96
C ARG A 198 -17.78 9.16 5.41
N CYS A 199 -18.68 8.97 4.44
CA CYS A 199 -20.09 8.83 4.68
C CYS A 199 -20.35 7.62 5.61
N PRO A 200 -20.98 7.79 6.79
CA PRO A 200 -21.20 6.69 7.73
C PRO A 200 -22.06 5.57 7.13
N ASP A 201 -23.09 5.92 6.37
CA ASP A 201 -24.06 4.97 5.84
C ASP A 201 -23.51 4.09 4.72
N THR A 202 -22.63 4.64 3.90
CA THR A 202 -22.13 3.95 2.69
C THR A 202 -20.64 3.59 2.76
N GLY A 203 -19.90 4.12 3.74
CA GLY A 203 -18.45 4.02 3.83
C GLY A 203 -17.69 4.74 2.71
N LYS A 204 -18.38 5.39 1.77
CA LYS A 204 -17.77 6.06 0.62
C LYS A 204 -17.06 7.33 1.05
N LEU A 205 -15.92 7.59 0.41
CA LEU A 205 -15.21 8.84 0.54
C LEU A 205 -15.82 9.86 -0.41
N ILE A 206 -16.25 10.99 0.15
CA ILE A 206 -16.82 12.13 -0.59
C ILE A 206 -16.13 13.42 -0.13
N PHE A 207 -16.31 14.50 -0.88
CA PHE A 207 -15.73 15.81 -0.59
C PHE A 207 -16.86 16.87 -0.56
N PRO A 208 -17.67 16.90 0.51
CA PRO A 208 -18.85 17.74 0.59
C PRO A 208 -18.51 19.19 0.94
N TRP A 209 -19.52 20.04 0.89
CA TRP A 209 -19.56 21.35 1.52
C TRP A 209 -20.56 21.35 2.66
N GLY A 210 -20.39 22.25 3.65
CA GLY A 210 -21.20 22.29 4.85
C GLY A 210 -20.37 22.15 6.12
N GLU A 211 -20.99 21.66 7.17
CA GLU A 211 -20.35 21.55 8.49
C GLU A 211 -20.40 20.09 9.01
N TRP A 212 -19.25 19.57 9.45
CA TRP A 212 -19.17 18.22 10.03
C TRP A 212 -17.96 18.07 10.94
N ARG A 213 -17.91 17.01 11.72
CA ARG A 213 -16.76 16.61 12.52
C ARG A 213 -15.92 15.57 11.75
N GLY A 214 -14.59 15.73 11.79
CA GLY A 214 -13.64 14.80 11.19
C GLY A 214 -12.29 14.85 11.86
N VAL A 215 -11.41 13.93 11.50
CA VAL A 215 -10.02 13.92 11.93
C VAL A 215 -9.14 14.17 10.70
N TYR A 216 -8.29 15.18 10.78
CA TYR A 216 -7.44 15.64 9.68
C TYR A 216 -6.03 15.88 10.13
N ASN A 217 -5.06 15.78 9.23
CA ASN A 217 -3.71 16.28 9.50
C ASN A 217 -3.63 17.79 9.25
N SER A 218 -2.69 18.46 9.93
CA SER A 218 -2.55 19.91 9.82
C SER A 218 -2.20 20.39 8.41
N VAL A 219 -1.56 19.54 7.57
CA VAL A 219 -1.23 19.88 6.18
C VAL A 219 -2.51 20.05 5.34
N GLU A 220 -3.47 19.12 5.48
CA GLU A 220 -4.78 19.20 4.81
C GLU A 220 -5.59 20.38 5.32
N LEU A 221 -5.60 20.61 6.64
CA LEU A 221 -6.32 21.74 7.23
C LEU A 221 -5.77 23.07 6.76
N ARG A 222 -4.45 23.24 6.70
CA ARG A 222 -3.80 24.45 6.17
C ARG A 222 -4.24 24.75 4.75
N GLU A 223 -4.22 23.75 3.90
CA GLU A 223 -4.67 23.92 2.50
C GLU A 223 -6.16 24.24 2.41
N ALA A 224 -7.00 23.55 3.18
CA ALA A 224 -8.43 23.84 3.19
C ALA A 224 -8.76 25.25 3.68
N ILE A 225 -8.06 25.73 4.70
CA ILE A 225 -8.21 27.10 5.26
C ILE A 225 -7.85 28.16 4.21
N LYS A 226 -6.78 27.97 3.44
CA LYS A 226 -6.41 28.87 2.32
C LYS A 226 -7.52 29.02 1.29
N TRP A 227 -8.38 28.01 1.14
CA TRP A 227 -9.52 28.01 0.23
C TRP A 227 -10.85 28.31 0.90
N GLY A 228 -10.82 28.85 2.12
CA GLY A 228 -11.98 29.36 2.83
C GLY A 228 -12.69 28.37 3.76
N ALA A 229 -12.09 27.23 4.07
CA ALA A 229 -12.59 26.39 5.14
C ALA A 229 -12.31 27.04 6.52
N GLU A 230 -13.17 26.79 7.48
CA GLU A 230 -13.06 27.26 8.85
C GLU A 230 -13.03 26.10 9.83
N ILE A 231 -12.22 26.19 10.86
CA ILE A 231 -12.27 25.27 11.99
C ILE A 231 -13.21 25.88 13.03
N VAL A 232 -14.39 25.31 13.16
CA VAL A 232 -15.45 25.78 14.07
C VAL A 232 -15.16 25.41 15.50
N LYS A 233 -14.62 24.19 15.73
CA LYS A 233 -14.28 23.67 17.05
C LYS A 233 -13.19 22.64 16.96
N VAL A 234 -12.25 22.67 17.90
CA VAL A 234 -11.25 21.62 18.12
C VAL A 234 -11.62 20.81 19.35
N TYR A 235 -11.51 19.50 19.28
CA TYR A 235 -11.77 18.61 20.40
C TYR A 235 -10.49 18.09 21.05
N ARG A 236 -9.49 17.74 20.21
CA ARG A 236 -8.20 17.19 20.64
C ARG A 236 -7.23 17.10 19.45
N ALA A 237 -5.95 16.97 19.75
CA ALA A 237 -4.94 16.71 18.74
C ALA A 237 -3.80 15.82 19.26
N LEU A 238 -3.10 15.16 18.32
CA LEU A 238 -1.75 14.66 18.53
C LEU A 238 -0.78 15.61 17.84
N TRP A 239 0.19 16.11 18.58
CA TRP A 239 1.29 16.93 18.07
C TRP A 239 2.54 16.07 17.90
N TYR A 240 3.25 16.29 16.80
CA TYR A 240 4.50 15.62 16.44
C TYR A 240 5.62 16.66 16.46
N PRO A 241 6.35 16.82 17.58
CA PRO A 241 7.37 17.86 17.71
C PRO A 241 8.61 17.60 16.87
N GLU A 242 8.81 16.37 16.40
CA GLU A 242 9.95 15.99 15.62
C GLU A 242 9.55 15.52 14.21
N SER A 243 10.31 15.96 13.22
CA SER A 243 10.15 15.53 11.82
C SER A 243 11.51 15.51 11.13
N ASP A 244 11.64 14.65 10.13
CA ASP A 244 12.84 14.56 9.30
C ASP A 244 12.49 14.01 7.91
N ARG A 245 13.44 14.02 7.01
CA ARG A 245 13.32 13.41 5.68
C ARG A 245 13.71 11.93 5.70
N TYR A 246 13.03 11.16 6.55
CA TYR A 246 13.33 9.74 6.79
C TYR A 246 13.37 8.87 5.54
N PHE A 247 12.69 9.26 4.47
CA PHE A 247 12.58 8.47 3.26
C PHE A 247 13.50 8.93 2.13
N ARG A 248 14.24 10.03 2.31
CA ARG A 248 15.03 10.68 1.25
C ARG A 248 15.98 9.71 0.54
N GLU A 249 16.86 9.06 1.31
CA GLU A 249 17.86 8.15 0.75
C GLU A 249 17.22 6.95 0.03
N TYR A 250 16.14 6.42 0.60
CA TYR A 250 15.38 5.33 -0.02
C TYR A 250 14.72 5.78 -1.34
N ALA A 251 14.07 6.93 -1.35
CA ALA A 251 13.44 7.49 -2.54
C ALA A 251 14.48 7.75 -3.64
N GLN A 252 15.61 8.35 -3.28
CA GLN A 252 16.73 8.58 -4.20
C GLN A 252 17.25 7.28 -4.81
N MET A 253 17.47 6.25 -4.01
CA MET A 253 17.87 4.92 -4.48
C MET A 253 16.87 4.37 -5.52
N THR A 254 15.58 4.51 -5.30
CA THR A 254 14.57 3.99 -6.24
C THR A 254 14.54 4.77 -7.55
N ILE A 255 14.74 6.09 -7.53
CA ILE A 255 14.80 6.93 -8.71
C ILE A 255 16.07 6.63 -9.52
N GLU A 256 17.23 6.61 -8.87
CA GLU A 256 18.50 6.35 -9.51
C GLU A 256 18.58 4.93 -10.08
N GLY A 257 18.17 3.93 -9.31
CA GLY A 257 18.13 2.55 -9.77
C GLY A 257 17.23 2.36 -10.98
N ARG A 258 16.04 3.00 -10.98
CA ARG A 258 15.15 3.01 -12.14
C ARG A 258 15.78 3.68 -13.36
N LYS A 259 16.41 4.84 -13.18
CA LYS A 259 17.10 5.58 -14.25
C LYS A 259 18.23 4.76 -14.87
N GLN A 260 19.04 4.12 -14.04
CA GLN A 260 20.14 3.28 -14.49
C GLN A 260 19.64 2.03 -15.22
N ALA A 261 18.61 1.35 -14.70
CA ALA A 261 18.03 0.20 -15.37
C ALA A 261 17.47 0.56 -16.75
N LYS A 262 16.75 1.69 -16.83
CA LYS A 262 16.23 2.22 -18.10
C LYS A 262 17.34 2.52 -19.10
N ALA A 263 18.43 3.15 -18.65
CA ALA A 263 19.59 3.46 -19.51
C ALA A 263 20.28 2.22 -20.09
N ARG A 264 20.24 1.08 -19.36
CA ARG A 264 20.75 -0.22 -19.83
C ARG A 264 19.75 -1.02 -20.65
N GLY A 265 18.51 -0.55 -20.80
CA GLY A 265 17.43 -1.31 -21.42
C GLY A 265 16.90 -2.48 -20.58
N ASP A 266 17.22 -2.54 -19.28
CA ASP A 266 16.74 -3.57 -18.38
C ASP A 266 15.33 -3.25 -17.88
N LEU A 267 14.34 -3.61 -18.69
CA LEU A 267 12.90 -3.36 -18.41
C LEU A 267 12.41 -4.10 -17.16
N ALA A 268 12.99 -5.23 -16.84
CA ALA A 268 12.61 -6.03 -15.67
C ALA A 268 13.07 -5.35 -14.39
N GLU A 269 14.30 -4.90 -14.35
CA GLU A 269 14.86 -4.16 -13.21
C GLU A 269 14.21 -2.78 -13.06
N GLU A 270 13.97 -2.05 -14.16
CA GLU A 270 13.22 -0.78 -14.13
C GLU A 270 11.87 -0.95 -13.44
N GLN A 271 11.17 -2.04 -13.78
CA GLN A 271 9.87 -2.33 -13.19
C GLN A 271 9.95 -2.66 -11.68
N LEU A 272 10.99 -3.35 -11.23
CA LEU A 272 11.20 -3.61 -9.79
C LEU A 272 11.40 -2.31 -9.01
N TYR A 273 12.27 -1.41 -9.47
CA TYR A 273 12.47 -0.13 -8.81
C TYR A 273 11.18 0.71 -8.77
N LYS A 274 10.38 0.68 -9.83
CA LYS A 274 9.05 1.31 -9.84
C LYS A 274 8.14 0.73 -8.77
N TYR A 275 8.16 -0.59 -8.56
CA TYR A 275 7.36 -1.22 -7.51
C TYR A 275 7.85 -0.85 -6.11
N TYR A 276 9.15 -0.82 -5.90
CA TYR A 276 9.72 -0.45 -4.59
C TYR A 276 9.42 1.01 -4.27
N GLY A 277 9.62 1.92 -5.19
CA GLY A 277 9.31 3.34 -4.98
C GLY A 277 7.84 3.59 -4.66
N ASN A 278 6.92 3.05 -5.46
CA ASN A 278 5.49 3.29 -5.30
C ASN A 278 4.84 2.45 -4.19
N GLY A 279 5.52 1.44 -3.68
CA GLY A 279 4.92 0.48 -2.74
C GLY A 279 5.12 0.79 -1.28
N LEU A 280 6.18 1.54 -0.94
CA LEU A 280 6.55 1.74 0.45
C LEU A 280 5.50 2.53 1.24
N TYR A 281 5.03 3.66 0.71
CA TYR A 281 4.05 4.49 1.42
C TYR A 281 2.75 3.73 1.73
N GLY A 282 2.27 2.94 0.76
CA GLY A 282 1.06 2.13 0.94
C GLY A 282 1.21 1.06 2.02
N LYS A 283 2.43 0.60 2.25
CA LYS A 283 2.71 -0.39 3.30
C LYS A 283 2.51 0.16 4.70
N PHE A 284 2.80 1.44 4.94
CA PHE A 284 2.52 2.10 6.22
C PHE A 284 1.02 2.27 6.50
N GLY A 285 0.20 2.43 5.45
CA GLY A 285 -1.26 2.48 5.57
C GLY A 285 -1.93 1.11 5.70
N GLN A 286 -1.20 0.03 5.47
CA GLN A 286 -1.76 -1.32 5.54
C GLN A 286 -2.19 -1.65 6.98
N ARG A 287 -3.43 -2.14 7.13
CA ARG A 287 -3.82 -2.81 8.38
C ARG A 287 -3.17 -4.18 8.41
N ASN A 288 -2.63 -4.57 9.55
CA ASN A 288 -2.33 -5.97 9.80
C ASN A 288 -3.68 -6.68 9.98
N THR A 289 -4.34 -6.99 8.89
CA THR A 289 -5.29 -8.07 8.87
C THR A 289 -4.44 -9.32 9.04
N ILE A 290 -4.38 -9.85 10.22
CA ILE A 290 -3.94 -11.21 10.44
C ILE A 290 -4.85 -12.02 9.54
N GLY A 291 -4.29 -12.77 8.60
CA GLY A 291 -5.06 -13.53 7.64
C GLY A 291 -6.08 -14.38 8.39
N GLY A 292 -7.33 -14.39 7.93
CA GLY A 292 -8.39 -15.14 8.60
C GLY A 292 -7.92 -16.59 8.84
N GLN A 293 -8.09 -17.09 10.03
CA GLN A 293 -7.97 -18.52 10.25
C GLN A 293 -9.14 -19.18 9.53
N TYR A 294 -8.83 -20.07 8.62
CA TYR A 294 -9.84 -20.84 7.91
C TYR A 294 -9.94 -22.22 8.55
N VAL A 295 -11.13 -22.57 9.00
CA VAL A 295 -11.45 -23.91 9.50
C VAL A 295 -12.42 -24.56 8.53
N ARG A 296 -12.24 -25.85 8.24
CA ARG A 296 -13.22 -26.58 7.41
C ARG A 296 -14.59 -26.50 8.05
N LEU A 297 -15.61 -26.25 7.24
CA LEU A 297 -17.00 -26.18 7.74
C LEU A 297 -17.39 -27.48 8.47
N SER A 298 -16.95 -28.62 7.96
CA SER A 298 -17.15 -29.94 8.58
C SER A 298 -16.48 -30.12 9.95
N GLN A 299 -15.52 -29.27 10.30
CA GLN A 299 -14.77 -29.28 11.57
C GLN A 299 -15.14 -28.10 12.49
N PHE A 300 -15.99 -27.19 12.01
CA PHE A 300 -16.37 -25.99 12.74
C PHE A 300 -17.56 -26.28 13.67
N THR A 301 -17.36 -26.05 14.95
CA THR A 301 -18.39 -26.33 16.01
C THR A 301 -19.02 -25.06 16.57
N GLY A 302 -18.67 -23.89 16.07
CA GLY A 302 -19.19 -22.59 16.55
C GLY A 302 -20.43 -22.11 15.82
N ASP A 303 -20.94 -20.92 16.21
CA ASP A 303 -22.04 -20.25 15.53
C ASP A 303 -21.55 -19.63 14.22
N LEU A 304 -22.20 -19.95 13.12
CA LEU A 304 -21.89 -19.44 11.77
C LEU A 304 -22.44 -18.02 11.52
N LYS A 305 -23.23 -17.47 12.45
CA LYS A 305 -23.85 -16.15 12.26
C LYS A 305 -22.81 -15.05 12.10
N GLY A 306 -22.83 -14.40 10.95
CA GLY A 306 -21.90 -13.31 10.63
C GLY A 306 -20.51 -13.74 10.16
N LEU A 307 -20.23 -15.04 10.07
CA LEU A 307 -18.98 -15.55 9.53
C LEU A 307 -19.06 -15.70 8.01
N ARG A 308 -17.93 -15.53 7.36
CA ARG A 308 -17.82 -15.73 5.91
C ARG A 308 -17.51 -17.19 5.62
N ILE A 309 -18.31 -17.79 4.74
CA ILE A 309 -18.08 -19.14 4.24
C ILE A 309 -17.56 -19.03 2.82
N VAL A 310 -16.43 -19.66 2.53
CA VAL A 310 -15.79 -19.68 1.21
C VAL A 310 -15.66 -21.11 0.69
N PRO A 311 -15.91 -21.35 -0.61
CA PRO A 311 -15.70 -22.67 -1.18
C PRO A 311 -14.22 -23.00 -1.27
N GLY A 312 -13.85 -24.25 -0.98
CA GLY A 312 -12.50 -24.80 -1.12
C GLY A 312 -12.52 -26.14 -1.85
N ALA A 313 -11.36 -26.70 -2.09
CA ALA A 313 -11.26 -28.01 -2.76
C ALA A 313 -11.85 -29.11 -1.87
N GLY A 314 -13.02 -29.60 -2.24
CA GLY A 314 -13.71 -30.71 -1.55
C GLY A 314 -14.44 -30.38 -0.27
N ASP A 315 -14.45 -29.10 0.18
CA ASP A 315 -15.19 -28.65 1.37
C ASP A 315 -15.43 -27.12 1.33
N TYR A 316 -16.25 -26.61 2.25
CA TYR A 316 -16.35 -25.19 2.53
C TYR A 316 -15.48 -24.84 3.73
N TRP A 317 -14.96 -23.60 3.73
CA TRP A 317 -14.12 -23.07 4.79
C TRP A 317 -14.79 -21.88 5.47
N VAL A 318 -14.75 -21.86 6.78
CA VAL A 318 -15.24 -20.76 7.60
C VAL A 318 -14.07 -19.82 7.89
N GLU A 319 -14.22 -18.56 7.51
CA GLU A 319 -13.27 -17.52 7.87
C GLU A 319 -13.55 -17.05 9.29
N LEU A 320 -12.68 -17.41 10.22
CA LEU A 320 -12.78 -16.96 11.60
C LEU A 320 -12.29 -15.52 11.73
N PRO A 321 -13.03 -14.63 12.41
CA PRO A 321 -12.52 -13.31 12.73
C PRO A 321 -11.31 -13.47 13.64
N VAL A 322 -10.14 -13.07 13.16
CA VAL A 322 -8.95 -12.99 14.01
C VAL A 322 -9.08 -11.74 14.85
N THR A 323 -9.44 -11.93 16.10
CA THR A 323 -9.29 -10.88 17.14
C THR A 323 -7.78 -10.65 17.30
N GLY A 324 -7.24 -9.67 16.57
CA GLY A 324 -5.87 -9.22 16.79
C GLY A 324 -5.79 -8.56 18.15
N TYR A 325 -4.85 -9.02 18.97
CA TYR A 325 -4.34 -8.30 20.11
C TYR A 325 -3.42 -7.19 19.68
#